data_7a0b3e98bbb7197cd184c8c79055bb87
#
_entry.id   7a0b3e98bbb7197cd184c8c79055bb87
#
_cell.length_a   1.000
_cell.length_b   1.000
_cell.length_c   1.000
_cell.angle_alpha   90.00
_cell.angle_beta   90.00
_cell.angle_gamma   90.00
#
_symmetry.space_group_name_H-M   'P 1'
#
loop_
_entity.id
_entity.type
_entity.pdbx_description
1 polymer ?
#
loop_
_entity_poly.entity_id
_entity_poly.type
_entity_poly.pdbx_seq_one_letter_code
_entity_poly.pdbx_strand_id
1 'polypeptide(L)' 'MAEQKYRCLVCGAIVTPNPDGTCPICGAPREMLVPVDENGNDIEEK' A
#
# COMPACT_ATOMS: atom_id res chain seq x y z
N MET A 1 13.08 11.85 4.38
CA MET A 1 12.55 10.61 4.87
C MET A 1 11.60 10.00 3.90
N ALA A 2 11.74 8.73 3.65
CA ALA A 2 10.88 8.06 2.69
C ALA A 2 9.58 7.65 3.35
N GLU A 3 8.48 7.86 2.66
CA GLU A 3 7.19 7.39 3.12
C GLU A 3 6.97 6.01 2.57
N GLN A 4 6.46 5.13 3.42
CA GLN A 4 6.14 3.79 2.99
C GLN A 4 4.84 3.82 2.21
N LYS A 5 4.90 3.39 0.97
CA LYS A 5 3.72 3.33 0.13
C LYS A 5 3.32 1.89 -0.09
N TYR A 6 2.06 1.71 -0.41
CA TYR A 6 1.51 0.38 -0.60
C TYR A 6 0.71 0.35 -1.88
N ARG A 7 0.63 -0.82 -2.47
CA ARG A 7 -0.21 -1.03 -3.63
C ARG A 7 -1.47 -1.77 -3.20
N CYS A 8 -2.61 -1.21 -3.54
CA CYS A 8 -3.89 -1.83 -3.24
C CYS A 8 -4.17 -2.93 -4.25
N LEU A 9 -4.42 -4.14 -3.78
CA LEU A 9 -4.70 -5.24 -4.68
C LEU A 9 -6.12 -5.20 -5.20
N VAL A 10 -6.96 -4.38 -4.60
CA VAL A 10 -8.36 -4.27 -5.01
C VAL A 10 -8.49 -3.27 -6.14
N CYS A 11 -7.96 -2.07 -5.97
CA CYS A 11 -8.06 -1.04 -7.00
C CYS A 11 -6.78 -0.88 -7.82
N GLY A 12 -5.69 -1.47 -7.37
CA GLY A 12 -4.44 -1.45 -8.11
C GLY A 12 -3.67 -0.14 -8.07
N ALA A 13 -3.98 0.73 -7.13
CA ALA A 13 -3.33 2.03 -7.05
C ALA A 13 -2.25 2.02 -5.99
N ILE A 14 -1.21 2.82 -6.22
CA ILE A 14 -0.16 3.02 -5.23
C ILE A 14 -0.63 4.13 -4.30
N VAL A 15 -0.80 3.80 -3.02
CA VAL A 15 -1.36 4.75 -2.07
C VAL A 15 -0.60 4.68 -0.76
N THR A 16 -0.76 5.72 0.04
CA THR A 16 -0.29 5.72 1.43
C THR A 16 -1.49 5.36 2.30
N PRO A 17 -1.46 4.22 2.99
CA PRO A 17 -2.63 3.77 3.75
C PRO A 17 -3.02 4.75 4.84
N ASN A 18 -4.28 4.66 5.24
CA ASN A 18 -4.77 5.43 6.36
C ASN A 18 -4.09 4.98 7.65
N PRO A 19 -4.15 5.80 8.71
CA PRO A 19 -3.55 5.42 10.00
C PRO A 19 -4.06 4.10 10.54
N ASP A 20 -5.29 3.70 10.16
CA ASP A 20 -5.83 2.43 10.61
C ASP A 20 -5.44 1.28 9.67
N GLY A 21 -4.72 1.57 8.60
CA GLY A 21 -4.20 0.54 7.73
C GLY A 21 -5.07 0.19 6.54
N THR A 22 -6.08 1.02 6.25
CA THR A 22 -6.95 0.73 5.12
C THR A 22 -6.58 1.57 3.91
N CYS A 23 -7.01 1.11 2.74
CA CYS A 23 -6.80 1.85 1.51
C CYS A 23 -7.64 3.12 1.53
N PRO A 24 -7.02 4.29 1.26
CA PRO A 24 -7.77 5.56 1.30
C PRO A 24 -8.66 5.76 0.08
N ILE A 25 -8.58 4.90 -0.91
CA ILE A 25 -9.36 5.07 -2.13
C ILE A 25 -10.55 4.13 -2.13
N CYS A 26 -10.30 2.83 -1.98
CA CYS A 26 -11.39 1.86 -2.05
C CYS A 26 -11.76 1.29 -0.69
N GLY A 27 -10.98 1.60 0.34
CA GLY A 27 -11.28 1.11 1.67
C GLY A 27 -10.91 -0.34 1.91
N ALA A 28 -10.02 -0.88 1.08
CA ALA A 28 -9.63 -2.27 1.24
C ALA A 28 -8.90 -2.49 2.55
N PRO A 29 -9.00 -3.68 3.13
CA PRO A 29 -8.30 -3.96 4.37
C PRO A 29 -6.80 -4.04 4.15
N ARG A 30 -6.07 -3.95 5.25
CA ARG A 30 -4.62 -3.92 5.17
C ARG A 30 -4.05 -5.16 4.49
N GLU A 31 -4.72 -6.29 4.63
CA GLU A 31 -4.23 -7.52 4.03
C GLU A 31 -4.22 -7.44 2.51
N MET A 32 -4.95 -6.48 1.95
CA MET A 32 -4.97 -6.25 0.51
C MET A 32 -3.96 -5.21 0.07
N LEU A 33 -3.14 -4.72 0.99
CA LEU A 33 -2.15 -3.72 0.67
C LEU A 33 -0.76 -4.34 0.74
N VAL A 34 0.01 -4.12 -0.30
CA VAL A 34 1.36 -4.69 -0.44
C VAL A 34 2.36 -3.55 -0.40
N PRO A 35 3.40 -3.64 0.45
CA PRO A 35 4.40 -2.57 0.48
C PRO A 35 5.16 -2.49 -0.83
N VAL A 36 5.42 -1.27 -1.26
CA VAL A 36 6.16 -1.03 -2.50
C VAL A 36 7.26 -0.02 -2.21
N ASP A 37 8.29 -0.04 -3.06
CA ASP A 37 9.37 0.93 -2.92
C ASP A 37 9.04 2.18 -3.71
N GLU A 38 10.00 3.12 -3.75
CA GLU A 38 9.76 4.38 -4.41
C GLU A 38 9.59 4.23 -5.91
N ASN A 39 9.99 3.10 -6.46
CA ASN A 39 9.79 2.80 -7.87
C ASN A 39 8.47 2.10 -8.14
N GLY A 40 7.74 1.78 -7.09
CA GLY A 40 6.47 1.10 -7.25
C GLY A 40 6.58 -0.40 -7.33
N ASN A 41 7.73 -0.95 -7.00
CA ASN A 41 7.94 -2.40 -7.02
C ASN A 41 7.59 -2.98 -5.66
N ASP A 42 7.07 -4.20 -5.67
CA ASP A 42 6.74 -4.87 -4.42
C ASP A 42 7.99 -5.09 -3.61
N ILE A 43 7.89 -4.82 -2.33
CA ILE A 43 8.96 -5.07 -1.39
C ILE A 43 8.58 -6.29 -0.58
N GLU A 44 9.39 -7.33 -0.66
CA GLU A 44 9.13 -8.52 0.13
C GLU A 44 9.96 -8.46 1.38
N GLU A 45 9.28 -8.58 2.50
CA GLU A 45 9.96 -8.61 3.78
C GLU A 45 9.94 -10.01 4.32
N LYS A 46 11.08 -10.43 4.80
CA LYS A 46 11.21 -11.76 5.37
C LYS A 46 11.15 -11.72 6.85
#